data_cd4d3c867c4b3e074f99e59106d8321d
#
_entry.id   cd4d3c867c4b3e074f99e59106d8321d
#
_cell.length_a   1.000
_cell.length_b   1.000
_cell.length_c   1.000
_cell.angle_alpha   90.00
_cell.angle_beta   90.00
_cell.angle_gamma   90.00
#
_symmetry.space_group_name_H-M   'P 1'
#
loop_
_entity.id
_entity.type
_entity.pdbx_description
1 polymer ?
#
loop_
_entity_poly.entity_id
_entity_poly.type
_entity_poly.pdbx_seq_one_letter_code
_entity_poly.pdbx_strand_id
1 'polypeptide(L)'
;MEVFKGPLGSHRNFINHMGLANYQDYQTLCGLNKENGKQQTPDKYKEFRYFLNAVESFNNILYYFYYENESELGDVNLTQFKRKVFVKYPILEELSDLANAYKHCIREKRERRTRTFVKNTELAWAK
;
A
#
# COMPACT_ATOMS: atom_id res chain seq x y z
N MET A 1 -5.88 -3.67 -24.65
CA MET A 1 -6.81 -4.54 -23.91
C MET A 1 -7.39 -3.78 -22.73
N GLU A 2 -8.70 -3.71 -22.67
CA GLU A 2 -9.35 -3.14 -21.49
C GLU A 2 -9.27 -4.15 -20.35
N VAL A 3 -8.29 -3.98 -19.49
CA VAL A 3 -8.10 -4.85 -18.33
C VAL A 3 -9.10 -4.49 -17.23
N PHE A 4 -9.43 -3.21 -17.13
CA PHE A 4 -10.30 -2.70 -16.09
C PHE A 4 -11.54 -2.05 -16.71
N LYS A 5 -12.71 -2.35 -16.16
CA LYS A 5 -13.98 -1.78 -16.59
C LYS A 5 -14.75 -1.23 -15.39
N GLY A 6 -15.69 -0.33 -15.68
CA GLY A 6 -16.55 0.26 -14.67
C GLY A 6 -15.81 1.25 -13.76
N PRO A 7 -16.21 1.35 -12.49
CA PRO A 7 -15.64 2.35 -11.57
C PRO A 7 -14.14 2.24 -11.36
N LEU A 8 -13.58 1.06 -11.53
CA LEU A 8 -12.15 0.83 -11.37
C LEU A 8 -11.40 0.85 -12.71
N GLY A 9 -12.04 1.34 -13.76
CA GLY A 9 -11.48 1.35 -15.12
C GLY A 9 -10.34 2.34 -15.33
N SER A 10 -10.02 3.18 -14.35
CA SER A 10 -8.91 4.13 -14.46
C SER A 10 -8.14 4.25 -13.16
N HIS A 11 -6.88 4.66 -13.26
CA HIS A 11 -6.06 4.90 -12.07
C HIS A 11 -6.66 6.03 -11.21
N ARG A 12 -7.28 7.03 -11.82
CA ARG A 12 -7.92 8.12 -11.09
C ARG A 12 -9.11 7.64 -10.27
N ASN A 13 -9.94 6.79 -10.84
CA ASN A 13 -11.04 6.18 -10.10
C ASN A 13 -10.54 5.31 -8.97
N PHE A 14 -9.48 4.54 -9.20
CA PHE A 14 -8.87 3.73 -8.15
C PHE A 14 -8.33 4.61 -7.01
N ILE A 15 -7.63 5.70 -7.33
CA ILE A 15 -7.13 6.63 -6.31
C ILE A 15 -8.29 7.18 -5.49
N ASN A 16 -9.33 7.70 -6.15
CA ASN A 16 -10.43 8.37 -5.46
C ASN A 16 -11.29 7.43 -4.63
N HIS A 17 -11.59 6.23 -5.14
CA HIS A 17 -12.55 5.34 -4.50
C HIS A 17 -11.92 4.26 -3.64
N MET A 18 -10.64 3.97 -3.85
CA MET A 18 -9.94 2.92 -3.10
C MET A 18 -8.78 3.50 -2.29
N GLY A 19 -7.82 4.14 -2.95
CA GLY A 19 -6.62 4.62 -2.27
C GLY A 19 -6.91 5.67 -1.21
N LEU A 20 -7.56 6.75 -1.60
CA LEU A 20 -7.89 7.84 -0.67
C LEU A 20 -8.92 7.40 0.37
N ALA A 21 -9.91 6.60 -0.03
CA ALA A 21 -10.92 6.11 0.91
C ALA A 21 -10.30 5.22 1.99
N ASN A 22 -9.43 4.31 1.62
CA ASN A 22 -8.72 3.46 2.60
C ASN A 22 -7.83 4.28 3.53
N TYR A 23 -7.16 5.29 2.99
CA TYR A 23 -6.32 6.18 3.80
C TYR A 23 -7.15 6.99 4.79
N GLN A 24 -8.30 7.52 4.34
CA GLN A 24 -9.21 8.27 5.21
C GLN A 24 -9.79 7.39 6.30
N ASP A 25 -10.15 6.15 5.99
CA ASP A 25 -10.64 5.20 6.99
C ASP A 25 -9.58 4.94 8.05
N TYR A 26 -8.33 4.78 7.64
CA TYR A 26 -7.22 4.62 8.57
C TYR A 26 -7.06 5.84 9.48
N GLN A 27 -7.05 7.04 8.90
CA GLN A 27 -6.92 8.28 9.68
C GLN A 27 -8.06 8.46 10.67
N THR A 28 -9.29 8.18 10.25
CA THR A 28 -10.46 8.27 11.12
C THR A 28 -10.34 7.31 12.30
N LEU A 29 -9.94 6.08 12.04
CA LEU A 29 -9.76 5.09 13.10
C LEU A 29 -8.67 5.50 14.09
N CYS A 30 -7.54 6.01 13.60
CA CYS A 30 -6.47 6.51 14.46
C CYS A 30 -6.94 7.64 15.36
N GLY A 31 -7.75 8.57 14.83
CA GLY A 31 -8.34 9.65 15.60
C GLY A 31 -9.25 9.13 16.70
N LEU A 32 -10.14 8.19 16.37
CA LEU A 32 -11.03 7.57 17.36
C LEU A 32 -10.27 6.84 18.45
N ASN A 33 -9.23 6.10 18.09
CA ASN A 33 -8.40 5.38 19.06
C ASN A 33 -7.68 6.34 20.02
N LYS A 34 -7.24 7.50 19.54
CA LYS A 34 -6.64 8.53 20.38
C LYS A 34 -7.65 9.14 21.36
N GLU A 35 -8.85 9.45 20.88
CA GLU A 35 -9.90 10.03 21.71
C GLU A 35 -10.36 9.08 22.81
N ASN A 36 -10.50 7.79 22.47
CA ASN A 36 -11.01 6.78 23.36
C ASN A 36 -9.91 6.06 24.17
N GLY A 37 -8.65 6.38 23.92
CA GLY A 37 -7.50 5.66 24.48
C GLY A 37 -7.41 5.66 25.99
N LYS A 38 -8.09 6.59 26.68
CA LYS A 38 -8.14 6.64 28.14
C LYS A 38 -9.25 5.79 28.73
N GLN A 39 -10.28 5.49 27.94
CA GLN A 39 -11.48 4.76 28.38
C GLN A 39 -11.53 3.33 27.90
N GLN A 40 -10.92 3.06 26.75
CA GLN A 40 -10.93 1.74 26.12
C GLN A 40 -9.54 1.44 25.54
N THR A 41 -9.16 0.16 25.58
CA THR A 41 -7.96 -0.29 24.90
C THR A 41 -8.16 -0.14 23.38
N PRO A 42 -7.30 0.60 22.67
CA PRO A 42 -7.40 0.72 21.22
C PRO A 42 -7.31 -0.64 20.55
N ASP A 43 -8.12 -0.85 19.52
CA ASP A 43 -8.04 -2.06 18.71
C ASP A 43 -6.87 -1.95 17.73
N LYS A 44 -5.72 -2.41 18.17
CA LYS A 44 -4.49 -2.36 17.40
C LYS A 44 -4.54 -3.24 16.15
N TYR A 45 -5.26 -4.34 16.21
CA TYR A 45 -5.40 -5.23 15.05
C TYR A 45 -6.25 -4.57 13.96
N LYS A 46 -7.31 -3.89 14.33
CA LYS A 46 -8.16 -3.16 13.38
C LYS A 46 -7.39 -1.99 12.76
N GLU A 47 -6.66 -1.24 13.57
CA GLU A 47 -5.83 -0.13 13.10
C GLU A 47 -4.77 -0.62 12.12
N PHE A 48 -4.11 -1.73 12.43
CA PHE A 48 -3.12 -2.36 11.58
C PHE A 48 -3.73 -2.83 10.26
N ARG A 49 -4.91 -3.44 10.31
CA ARG A 49 -5.62 -3.89 9.10
C ARG A 49 -5.94 -2.71 8.18
N TYR A 50 -6.43 -1.62 8.73
CA TYR A 50 -6.74 -0.43 7.95
C TYR A 50 -5.48 0.20 7.35
N PHE A 51 -4.40 0.18 8.11
CA PHE A 51 -3.09 0.62 7.61
C PHE A 51 -2.64 -0.22 6.42
N LEU A 52 -2.72 -1.54 6.51
CA LEU A 52 -2.35 -2.42 5.42
C LEU A 52 -3.23 -2.22 4.18
N ASN A 53 -4.51 -2.01 4.37
CA ASN A 53 -5.41 -1.71 3.26
C ASN A 53 -4.98 -0.43 2.53
N ALA A 54 -4.62 0.59 3.27
CA ALA A 54 -4.14 1.84 2.68
C ALA A 54 -2.82 1.64 1.93
N VAL A 55 -1.86 0.97 2.53
CA VAL A 55 -0.55 0.68 1.92
C VAL A 55 -0.73 -0.12 0.63
N GLU A 56 -1.52 -1.19 0.67
CA GLU A 56 -1.77 -2.03 -0.50
C GLU A 56 -2.45 -1.22 -1.61
N SER A 57 -3.41 -0.38 -1.27
CA SER A 57 -4.08 0.47 -2.25
C SER A 57 -3.10 1.43 -2.91
N PHE A 58 -2.23 2.09 -2.15
CA PHE A 58 -1.24 2.99 -2.72
C PHE A 58 -0.22 2.24 -3.59
N ASN A 59 0.19 1.05 -3.17
CA ASN A 59 1.08 0.23 -3.98
C ASN A 59 0.44 -0.14 -5.32
N ASN A 60 -0.85 -0.42 -5.33
CA ASN A 60 -1.56 -0.83 -6.54
C ASN A 60 -1.81 0.32 -7.52
N ILE A 61 -1.71 1.57 -7.09
CA ILE A 61 -1.87 2.73 -7.99
C ILE A 61 -0.90 2.66 -9.17
N LEU A 62 0.32 2.24 -8.93
CA LEU A 62 1.34 2.13 -9.99
C LEU A 62 0.92 1.12 -11.07
N TYR A 63 0.32 0.00 -10.67
CA TYR A 63 -0.16 -1.01 -11.60
C TYR A 63 -1.31 -0.47 -12.46
N TYR A 64 -2.29 0.19 -11.84
CA TYR A 64 -3.40 0.80 -12.57
C TYR A 64 -2.92 1.85 -13.55
N PHE A 65 -2.00 2.70 -13.12
CA PHE A 65 -1.43 3.73 -14.00
C PHE A 65 -0.70 3.09 -15.18
N TYR A 66 0.14 2.10 -14.92
CA TYR A 66 0.91 1.44 -15.98
C TYR A 66 0.00 0.81 -17.02
N TYR A 67 -0.95 0.01 -16.59
CA TYR A 67 -1.81 -0.71 -17.53
C TYR A 67 -2.75 0.21 -18.30
N GLU A 68 -3.19 1.28 -17.68
CA GLU A 68 -4.03 2.27 -18.35
C GLU A 68 -3.25 3.02 -19.46
N ASN A 69 -1.96 3.25 -19.24
CA ASN A 69 -1.11 4.02 -20.15
C ASN A 69 -0.09 3.16 -20.89
N GLU A 70 -0.27 1.85 -20.91
CA GLU A 70 0.70 0.91 -21.48
C GLU A 70 1.05 1.22 -22.92
N SER A 71 0.06 1.58 -23.73
CA SER A 71 0.27 1.92 -25.15
C SER A 71 1.12 3.19 -25.34
N GLU A 72 1.02 4.14 -24.42
CA GLU A 72 1.78 5.39 -24.48
C GLU A 72 3.20 5.23 -23.93
N LEU A 73 3.42 4.24 -23.07
CA LEU A 73 4.72 3.97 -22.49
C LEU A 73 5.66 3.20 -23.41
N GLY A 74 5.14 2.73 -24.56
CA GLY A 74 5.93 2.07 -25.59
C GLY A 74 6.52 0.74 -25.11
N ASP A 75 7.84 0.57 -25.29
CA ASP A 75 8.52 -0.68 -24.97
C ASP A 75 8.93 -0.82 -23.51
N VAL A 76 8.53 0.11 -22.65
CA VAL A 76 8.84 0.06 -21.22
C VAL A 76 7.95 -0.99 -20.56
N ASN A 77 8.56 -2.01 -19.95
CA ASN A 77 7.81 -3.00 -19.20
C ASN A 77 7.54 -2.51 -17.78
N LEU A 78 6.67 -3.23 -17.05
CA LEU A 78 6.26 -2.85 -15.70
C LEU A 78 7.45 -2.70 -14.75
N THR A 79 8.41 -3.62 -14.81
CA THR A 79 9.60 -3.57 -13.94
C THR A 79 10.43 -2.31 -14.19
N GLN A 80 10.65 -1.97 -15.45
CA GLN A 80 11.38 -0.76 -15.83
C GLN A 80 10.61 0.50 -15.43
N PHE A 81 9.30 0.50 -15.62
CA PHE A 81 8.45 1.61 -15.21
C PHE A 81 8.53 1.85 -13.71
N LYS A 82 8.37 0.80 -12.91
CA LYS A 82 8.46 0.90 -11.45
C LYS A 82 9.82 1.41 -11.01
N ARG A 83 10.89 0.93 -11.63
CA ARG A 83 12.25 1.39 -11.30
C ARG A 83 12.42 2.88 -11.55
N LYS A 84 11.93 3.39 -12.67
CA LYS A 84 11.97 4.82 -12.97
C LYS A 84 11.18 5.65 -11.96
N VAL A 85 9.99 5.19 -11.60
CA VAL A 85 9.15 5.87 -10.62
C VAL A 85 9.84 5.90 -9.25
N PHE A 86 10.43 4.79 -8.83
CA PHE A 86 11.09 4.68 -7.53
C PHE A 86 12.34 5.56 -7.42
N VAL A 87 13.07 5.74 -8.52
CA VAL A 87 14.19 6.68 -8.54
C VAL A 87 13.70 8.10 -8.30
N LYS A 88 12.61 8.48 -8.93
CA LYS A 88 12.03 9.82 -8.81
C LYS A 88 11.30 10.03 -7.47
N TYR A 89 10.63 8.99 -6.99
CA TYR A 89 9.82 9.05 -5.78
C TYR A 89 10.17 7.88 -4.85
N PRO A 90 11.27 7.98 -4.09
CA PRO A 90 11.72 6.87 -3.23
C PRO A 90 10.69 6.40 -2.20
N ILE A 91 9.79 7.28 -1.77
CA ILE A 91 8.73 6.89 -0.83
C ILE A 91 7.82 5.79 -1.39
N LEU A 92 7.63 5.78 -2.71
CA LEU A 92 6.81 4.75 -3.36
C LEU A 92 7.50 3.39 -3.33
N GLU A 93 8.83 3.36 -3.37
CA GLU A 93 9.58 2.11 -3.18
C GLU A 93 9.41 1.59 -1.76
N GLU A 94 9.48 2.46 -0.77
CA GLU A 94 9.26 2.09 0.63
C GLU A 94 7.86 1.51 0.84
N LEU A 95 6.83 2.13 0.25
CA LEU A 95 5.46 1.63 0.32
C LEU A 95 5.33 0.26 -0.36
N SER A 96 5.98 0.08 -1.50
CA SER A 96 5.99 -1.19 -2.21
C SER A 96 6.68 -2.28 -1.38
N ASP A 97 7.82 -1.98 -0.78
CA ASP A 97 8.53 -2.92 0.09
C ASP A 97 7.68 -3.29 1.30
N LEU A 98 6.99 -2.33 1.89
CA LEU A 98 6.10 -2.57 3.02
C LEU A 98 4.94 -3.49 2.64
N ALA A 99 4.28 -3.22 1.53
CA ALA A 99 3.19 -4.05 1.03
C ALA A 99 3.66 -5.48 0.77
N ASN A 100 4.82 -5.63 0.13
CA ASN A 100 5.39 -6.94 -0.16
C ASN A 100 5.81 -7.68 1.10
N ALA A 101 6.35 -6.98 2.10
CA ALA A 101 6.76 -7.57 3.36
C ALA A 101 5.57 -8.28 4.04
N TYR A 102 4.43 -7.61 4.13
CA TYR A 102 3.25 -8.20 4.73
C TYR A 102 2.65 -9.30 3.87
N LYS A 103 2.65 -9.13 2.57
CA LYS A 103 2.13 -10.13 1.64
C LYS A 103 2.90 -11.44 1.72
N HIS A 104 4.20 -11.38 1.96
CA HIS A 104 5.10 -12.53 1.93
C HIS A 104 5.65 -12.95 3.29
N CYS A 105 5.28 -12.28 4.36
CA CYS A 105 5.87 -12.51 5.68
C CYS A 105 5.74 -13.97 6.16
N ILE A 106 4.66 -14.66 5.80
CA ILE A 106 4.44 -16.06 6.18
C ILE A 106 5.30 -17.02 5.36
N ARG A 107 5.62 -16.64 4.11
CA ARG A 107 6.40 -17.48 3.20
C ARG A 107 7.88 -17.36 3.40
N GLU A 108 8.31 -16.33 4.09
CA GLU A 108 9.66 -15.82 3.94
C GLU A 108 10.62 -16.22 5.03
N LYS A 109 10.97 -17.47 5.04
CA LYS A 109 12.17 -17.93 5.74
C LYS A 109 13.46 -17.62 4.96
N ARG A 110 13.35 -17.28 3.68
CA ARG A 110 14.49 -17.12 2.77
C ARG A 110 14.94 -15.67 2.60
N GLU A 111 14.04 -14.70 2.67
CA GLU A 111 14.35 -13.30 2.42
C GLU A 111 14.55 -12.54 3.71
N ARG A 112 15.80 -12.46 4.13
CA ARG A 112 16.17 -11.77 5.36
C ARG A 112 15.74 -10.32 5.38
N ARG A 113 15.81 -9.65 4.21
CA ARG A 113 15.41 -8.25 4.07
C ARG A 113 13.94 -8.05 4.41
N THR A 114 13.07 -8.87 3.83
CA THR A 114 11.63 -8.81 4.07
C THR A 114 11.31 -9.09 5.53
N ARG A 115 11.93 -10.12 6.11
CA ARG A 115 11.73 -10.48 7.52
C ARG A 115 12.18 -9.38 8.46
N THR A 116 13.33 -8.76 8.19
CA THR A 116 13.83 -7.65 8.99
C THR A 116 12.90 -6.46 8.90
N PHE A 117 12.39 -6.17 7.73
CA PHE A 117 11.45 -5.07 7.50
C PHE A 117 10.15 -5.28 8.27
N VAL A 118 9.56 -6.46 8.18
CA VAL A 118 8.34 -6.82 8.93
C VAL A 118 8.58 -6.69 10.43
N LYS A 119 9.68 -7.22 10.93
CA LYS A 119 10.04 -7.17 12.35
C LYS A 119 10.15 -5.73 12.84
N ASN A 120 10.82 -4.87 12.09
CA ASN A 120 10.97 -3.45 12.44
C ASN A 120 9.62 -2.74 12.47
N THR A 121 8.74 -3.07 11.53
CA THR A 121 7.40 -2.50 11.46
C THR A 121 6.55 -2.95 12.63
N GLU A 122 6.63 -4.22 13.00
CA GLU A 122 5.92 -4.76 14.17
C GLU A 122 6.36 -4.06 15.46
N LEU A 123 7.66 -3.82 15.62
CA LEU A 123 8.18 -3.10 16.78
C LEU A 123 7.66 -1.66 16.84
N ALA A 124 7.56 -1.00 15.69
CA ALA A 124 7.00 0.33 15.62
C ALA A 124 5.52 0.35 16.05
N TRP A 125 4.76 -0.68 15.70
CA TRP A 125 3.36 -0.81 16.10
C TRP A 125 3.17 -1.23 17.55
N ALA A 126 4.11 -1.95 18.11
CA ALA A 126 4.06 -2.38 19.51
C ALA A 126 4.25 -1.23 20.50
N LYS A 127 4.88 -0.16 20.04
CA LYS A 127 5.07 1.04 20.85
C LYS A 127 3.81 1.89 20.91
#